data_60b4ef017ff47d37a18e7e70370a6987
#
_entry.id   60b4ef017ff47d37a18e7e70370a6987
#
_cell.length_a   1.000
_cell.length_b   1.000
_cell.length_c   1.000
_cell.angle_alpha   90.00
_cell.angle_beta   90.00
_cell.angle_gamma   90.00
#
_symmetry.space_group_name_H-M   'P 1'
#
loop_
_entity.id
_entity.type
_entity.pdbx_description
1 polymer ?
#
loop_
_entity_poly.entity_id
_entity_poly.type
_entity_poly.pdbx_seq_one_letter_code
_entity_poly.pdbx_strand_id
1 'polypeptide(L)'
;MVILTAFTNYSKDNIGRFVSSLEQTGFTGRKIVIYYYPKPSMVEYLENNGWEVHTYGNCPLFINFQRRKDMSKLILEYKLEEEYICCTDIRDVYFAKTPSDIKEDLFLGYDDNSPIANNEWNTQAVKTGYPSLYKKLKNKIAFNAGVIIGKGKILAEFFDDHYELGLNSGYTNISEPCPGLDQSTVNVLAYSKYKHLLSFKENKYVLHMANLDNTEESQLEGYYIYHQYERNKKHKEYVVNLNKKSYI
;
A
#
# COMPACT_ATOMS: atom_id res chain seq x y z
N MET A 1 -10.19 -12.05 -6.23
CA MET A 1 -9.37 -11.02 -5.52
C MET A 1 -8.47 -11.69 -4.51
N VAL A 2 -7.21 -11.28 -4.46
CA VAL A 2 -6.23 -11.71 -3.46
C VAL A 2 -5.82 -10.48 -2.64
N ILE A 3 -5.67 -10.59 -1.32
CA ILE A 3 -4.98 -9.60 -0.50
C ILE A 3 -3.52 -10.05 -0.35
N LEU A 4 -2.58 -9.17 -0.69
CA LEU A 4 -1.15 -9.42 -0.59
C LEU A 4 -0.49 -8.32 0.22
N THR A 5 0.19 -8.67 1.30
CA THR A 5 0.88 -7.72 2.17
C THR A 5 2.24 -8.22 2.60
N ALA A 6 3.09 -7.32 3.14
CA ALA A 6 4.39 -7.68 3.67
C ALA A 6 4.76 -6.81 4.87
N PHE A 7 5.44 -7.40 5.85
CA PHE A 7 5.88 -6.66 7.03
C PHE A 7 7.08 -7.29 7.76
N THR A 8 7.60 -6.52 8.71
CA THR A 8 8.62 -6.95 9.67
C THR A 8 8.36 -6.32 11.03
N ASN A 9 8.74 -7.00 12.12
CA ASN A 9 8.80 -6.45 13.48
C ASN A 9 7.52 -5.82 14.07
N TYR A 10 6.33 -6.10 13.52
CA TYR A 10 5.08 -5.66 14.13
C TYR A 10 4.57 -6.67 15.17
N SER A 11 3.86 -6.16 16.19
CA SER A 11 3.13 -6.96 17.17
C SER A 11 1.70 -7.26 16.70
N LYS A 12 1.01 -8.17 17.40
CA LYS A 12 -0.43 -8.43 17.16
C LYS A 12 -1.27 -7.16 17.30
N ASP A 13 -0.94 -6.29 18.26
CA ASP A 13 -1.66 -5.02 18.46
C ASP A 13 -1.50 -4.07 17.27
N ASN A 14 -0.35 -4.10 16.59
CA ASN A 14 -0.12 -3.27 15.41
C ASN A 14 -0.95 -3.70 14.20
N ILE A 15 -1.16 -5.02 14.01
CA ILE A 15 -1.81 -5.55 12.79
C ILE A 15 -3.21 -6.10 13.04
N GLY A 16 -3.62 -6.25 14.30
CA GLY A 16 -4.89 -6.90 14.67
C GLY A 16 -6.10 -6.21 14.04
N ARG A 17 -6.08 -4.86 13.95
CA ARG A 17 -7.16 -4.10 13.32
C ARG A 17 -7.23 -4.31 11.81
N PHE A 18 -6.09 -4.42 11.14
CA PHE A 18 -6.03 -4.79 9.73
C PHE A 18 -6.67 -6.16 9.49
N VAL A 19 -6.27 -7.17 10.26
CA VAL A 19 -6.78 -8.53 10.16
C VAL A 19 -8.29 -8.55 10.42
N SER A 20 -8.73 -8.00 11.56
CA SER A 20 -10.14 -8.02 11.95
C SER A 20 -11.05 -7.21 11.04
N SER A 21 -10.59 -6.05 10.54
CA SER A 21 -11.40 -5.24 9.63
C SER A 21 -11.66 -5.95 8.31
N LEU A 22 -10.66 -6.65 7.76
CA LEU A 22 -10.86 -7.43 6.55
C LEU A 22 -11.88 -8.56 6.74
N GLU A 23 -11.80 -9.29 7.86
CA GLU A 23 -12.76 -10.34 8.19
C GLU A 23 -14.19 -9.81 8.33
N GLN A 24 -14.35 -8.66 8.98
CA GLN A 24 -15.66 -8.00 9.16
C GLN A 24 -16.32 -7.62 7.84
N THR A 25 -15.55 -7.42 6.75
CA THR A 25 -16.14 -7.17 5.43
C THR A 25 -16.75 -8.42 4.78
N GLY A 26 -16.59 -9.59 5.38
CA GLY A 26 -16.99 -10.87 4.77
C GLY A 26 -16.08 -11.31 3.61
N PHE A 27 -14.85 -10.82 3.56
CA PHE A 27 -13.90 -11.19 2.51
C PHE A 27 -13.57 -12.69 2.53
N THR A 28 -13.80 -13.37 1.41
CA THR A 28 -13.60 -14.83 1.27
C THR A 28 -12.44 -15.20 0.32
N GLY A 29 -11.73 -14.19 -0.24
CA GLY A 29 -10.60 -14.43 -1.13
C GLY A 29 -9.33 -14.88 -0.40
N ARG A 30 -8.29 -15.17 -1.17
CA ARG A 30 -6.98 -15.54 -0.60
C ARG A 30 -6.35 -14.35 0.13
N LYS A 31 -5.71 -14.65 1.26
CA LYS A 31 -4.98 -13.70 2.10
C LYS A 31 -3.53 -14.18 2.19
N ILE A 32 -2.60 -13.47 1.57
CA ILE A 32 -1.17 -13.84 1.50
C ILE A 32 -0.34 -12.78 2.20
N VAL A 33 0.58 -13.22 3.05
CA VAL A 33 1.49 -12.32 3.76
C VAL A 33 2.95 -12.76 3.67
N ILE A 34 3.84 -11.83 3.34
CA ILE A 34 5.29 -11.98 3.44
C ILE A 34 5.72 -11.45 4.80
N TYR A 35 6.33 -12.32 5.61
CA TYR A 35 6.79 -11.97 6.94
C TYR A 35 8.31 -12.12 7.07
N TYR A 36 9.02 -10.99 7.14
CA TYR A 36 10.47 -10.96 7.36
C TYR A 36 10.80 -11.06 8.84
N TYR A 37 11.85 -11.82 9.18
CA TYR A 37 12.27 -12.10 10.55
C TYR A 37 11.14 -12.68 11.41
N PRO A 38 10.56 -13.81 11.02
CA PRO A 38 9.34 -14.34 11.59
C PRO A 38 9.47 -14.73 13.06
N LYS A 39 8.43 -14.44 13.84
CA LYS A 39 8.24 -14.93 15.20
C LYS A 39 7.14 -16.00 15.18
N PRO A 40 7.35 -17.22 15.75
CA PRO A 40 6.40 -18.32 15.69
C PRO A 40 4.98 -17.94 16.11
N SER A 41 4.84 -17.19 17.22
CA SER A 41 3.52 -16.76 17.72
C SER A 41 2.76 -15.80 16.80
N MET A 42 3.47 -15.09 15.91
CA MET A 42 2.84 -14.23 14.92
C MET A 42 2.45 -15.03 13.68
N VAL A 43 3.26 -16.01 13.27
CA VAL A 43 2.92 -16.94 12.19
C VAL A 43 1.65 -17.69 12.57
N GLU A 44 1.61 -18.32 13.75
CA GLU A 44 0.43 -19.00 14.27
C GLU A 44 -0.82 -18.09 14.33
N TYR A 45 -0.66 -16.85 14.79
CA TYR A 45 -1.76 -15.87 14.80
C TYR A 45 -2.32 -15.62 13.41
N LEU A 46 -1.47 -15.41 12.41
CA LEU A 46 -1.89 -15.14 11.04
C LEU A 46 -2.55 -16.37 10.40
N GLU A 47 -1.95 -17.55 10.56
CA GLU A 47 -2.50 -18.83 10.04
C GLU A 47 -3.86 -19.13 10.65
N ASN A 48 -4.04 -18.92 11.97
CA ASN A 48 -5.32 -19.09 12.67
C ASN A 48 -6.40 -18.08 12.18
N ASN A 49 -6.00 -16.97 11.54
CA ASN A 49 -6.89 -16.03 10.87
C ASN A 49 -6.95 -16.25 9.35
N GLY A 50 -6.57 -17.43 8.88
CA GLY A 50 -6.69 -17.86 7.48
C GLY A 50 -5.74 -17.16 6.51
N TRP A 51 -4.57 -16.69 6.96
CA TRP A 51 -3.52 -16.13 6.11
C TRP A 51 -2.55 -17.23 5.65
N GLU A 52 -2.17 -17.17 4.40
CA GLU A 52 -1.05 -17.95 3.86
C GLU A 52 0.24 -17.17 4.17
N VAL A 53 1.09 -17.72 5.08
CA VAL A 53 2.26 -17.01 5.60
C VAL A 53 3.54 -17.47 4.92
N HIS A 54 4.21 -16.56 4.21
CA HIS A 54 5.52 -16.77 3.59
C HIS A 54 6.60 -16.11 4.45
N THR A 55 7.47 -16.92 5.02
CA THR A 55 8.50 -16.43 5.94
C THR A 55 9.85 -16.28 5.25
N TYR A 56 10.50 -15.13 5.49
CA TYR A 56 11.87 -14.85 5.02
C TYR A 56 12.75 -14.53 6.20
N GLY A 57 13.90 -15.21 6.30
CA GLY A 57 14.85 -15.04 7.40
C GLY A 57 15.61 -13.71 7.37
N ASN A 58 15.61 -13.02 6.25
CA ASN A 58 16.28 -11.73 6.08
C ASN A 58 15.52 -10.80 5.13
N CYS A 59 15.89 -9.53 5.18
CA CYS A 59 15.44 -8.51 4.26
C CYS A 59 16.66 -7.69 3.84
N PRO A 60 17.32 -8.04 2.72
CA PRO A 60 18.65 -7.49 2.36
C PRO A 60 18.63 -6.01 1.98
N LEU A 61 17.46 -5.49 1.60
CA LEU A 61 17.27 -4.09 1.26
C LEU A 61 16.23 -3.43 2.16
N PHE A 62 16.07 -2.12 2.04
CA PHE A 62 14.98 -1.42 2.69
C PHE A 62 13.65 -2.10 2.32
N ILE A 63 12.86 -2.47 3.33
CA ILE A 63 11.69 -3.34 3.18
C ILE A 63 10.72 -2.88 2.10
N ASN A 64 10.55 -1.57 1.91
CA ASN A 64 9.62 -1.03 0.93
C ASN A 64 9.98 -1.36 -0.52
N PHE A 65 11.26 -1.67 -0.79
CA PHE A 65 11.71 -2.16 -2.09
C PHE A 65 11.76 -3.68 -2.13
N GLN A 66 12.35 -4.31 -1.11
CA GLN A 66 12.46 -5.77 -1.07
C GLN A 66 11.09 -6.45 -1.17
N ARG A 67 10.09 -5.96 -0.44
CA ARG A 67 8.74 -6.51 -0.48
C ARG A 67 8.11 -6.49 -1.89
N ARG A 68 8.43 -5.50 -2.71
CA ARG A 68 7.90 -5.43 -4.09
C ARG A 68 8.46 -6.55 -4.95
N LYS A 69 9.78 -6.80 -4.86
CA LYS A 69 10.42 -7.93 -5.55
C LYS A 69 9.82 -9.27 -5.13
N ASP A 70 9.66 -9.46 -3.83
CA ASP A 70 9.12 -10.71 -3.29
C ASP A 70 7.62 -10.88 -3.60
N MET A 71 6.83 -9.79 -3.63
CA MET A 71 5.44 -9.81 -4.09
C MET A 71 5.34 -10.20 -5.57
N SER A 72 6.16 -9.60 -6.44
CA SER A 72 6.23 -9.98 -7.87
C SER A 72 6.51 -11.47 -8.03
N LYS A 73 7.53 -11.97 -7.32
CA LYS A 73 7.90 -13.39 -7.33
C LYS A 73 6.73 -14.29 -6.91
N LEU A 74 6.04 -13.98 -5.81
CA LEU A 74 4.88 -14.77 -5.35
C LEU A 74 3.71 -14.75 -6.34
N ILE A 75 3.46 -13.61 -6.98
CA ILE A 75 2.40 -13.51 -8.01
C ILE A 75 2.67 -14.51 -9.13
N LEU A 76 3.91 -14.61 -9.59
CA LEU A 76 4.30 -15.53 -10.67
C LEU A 76 4.34 -16.99 -10.18
N GLU A 77 4.91 -17.28 -9.02
CA GLU A 77 4.99 -18.64 -8.45
C GLU A 77 3.60 -19.25 -8.22
N TYR A 78 2.65 -18.44 -7.75
CA TYR A 78 1.28 -18.89 -7.47
C TYR A 78 0.34 -18.76 -8.66
N LYS A 79 0.83 -18.37 -9.83
CA LYS A 79 0.05 -18.19 -11.07
C LYS A 79 -1.15 -17.26 -10.86
N LEU A 80 -0.91 -16.11 -10.24
CA LEU A 80 -1.93 -15.12 -9.91
C LEU A 80 -2.05 -14.01 -10.97
N GLU A 81 -1.44 -14.18 -12.14
CA GLU A 81 -1.36 -13.16 -13.20
C GLU A 81 -2.74 -12.69 -13.67
N GLU A 82 -3.73 -13.59 -13.69
CA GLU A 82 -5.11 -13.28 -14.10
C GLU A 82 -6.01 -12.84 -12.93
N GLU A 83 -5.52 -12.94 -11.69
CA GLU A 83 -6.26 -12.50 -10.51
C GLU A 83 -6.19 -10.98 -10.33
N TYR A 84 -7.24 -10.41 -9.72
CA TYR A 84 -7.14 -9.06 -9.15
C TYR A 84 -6.50 -9.15 -7.77
N ILE A 85 -5.51 -8.32 -7.51
CA ILE A 85 -4.73 -8.32 -6.27
C ILE A 85 -4.78 -6.93 -5.64
N CYS A 86 -5.06 -6.88 -4.33
CA CYS A 86 -4.95 -5.70 -3.51
C CYS A 86 -3.69 -5.80 -2.65
N CYS A 87 -2.65 -5.08 -3.03
CA CYS A 87 -1.39 -5.00 -2.27
C CYS A 87 -1.46 -3.85 -1.29
N THR A 88 -1.24 -4.12 0.01
CA THR A 88 -1.40 -3.11 1.06
C THR A 88 -0.25 -3.08 2.05
N ASP A 89 -0.05 -1.92 2.69
CA ASP A 89 0.56 -1.87 4.01
C ASP A 89 -0.32 -2.64 5.02
N ILE A 90 0.23 -3.05 6.17
CA ILE A 90 -0.51 -3.89 7.12
C ILE A 90 -0.86 -3.14 8.42
N ARG A 91 -0.07 -2.15 8.83
CA ARG A 91 -0.23 -1.54 10.16
C ARG A 91 -1.38 -0.55 10.22
N ASP A 92 -1.44 0.35 9.25
CA ASP A 92 -2.31 1.53 9.26
C ASP A 92 -3.33 1.52 8.10
N VAL A 93 -3.75 0.32 7.72
CA VAL A 93 -4.83 0.06 6.75
C VAL A 93 -6.03 -0.54 7.46
N TYR A 94 -7.21 -0.05 7.11
CA TYR A 94 -8.51 -0.52 7.59
C TYR A 94 -9.45 -0.75 6.41
N PHE A 95 -10.08 -1.91 6.37
CA PHE A 95 -11.08 -2.26 5.37
C PHE A 95 -12.48 -1.95 5.89
N ALA A 96 -13.18 -1.01 5.26
CA ALA A 96 -14.57 -0.69 5.57
C ALA A 96 -15.55 -1.46 4.68
N LYS A 97 -15.10 -1.90 3.52
CA LYS A 97 -15.87 -2.73 2.57
C LYS A 97 -14.95 -3.78 1.96
N THR A 98 -15.53 -4.89 1.49
CA THR A 98 -14.76 -5.89 0.76
C THR A 98 -14.15 -5.29 -0.52
N PRO A 99 -12.83 -5.43 -0.74
CA PRO A 99 -12.21 -4.94 -1.97
C PRO A 99 -12.52 -5.80 -3.19
N SER A 100 -13.29 -6.88 -3.04
CA SER A 100 -13.56 -7.86 -4.11
C SER A 100 -14.24 -7.25 -5.35
N ASP A 101 -14.91 -6.11 -5.20
CA ASP A 101 -15.61 -5.42 -6.28
C ASP A 101 -14.71 -4.52 -7.13
N ILE A 102 -13.46 -4.31 -6.69
CA ILE A 102 -12.52 -3.45 -7.39
C ILE A 102 -11.88 -4.24 -8.55
N LYS A 103 -12.14 -3.80 -9.78
CA LYS A 103 -11.70 -4.46 -11.03
C LYS A 103 -10.98 -3.45 -11.93
N GLU A 104 -9.87 -2.91 -11.43
CA GLU A 104 -9.01 -2.00 -12.18
C GLU A 104 -7.75 -2.74 -12.65
N ASP A 105 -7.28 -2.46 -13.85
CA ASP A 105 -6.02 -3.05 -14.35
C ASP A 105 -4.83 -2.57 -13.52
N LEU A 106 -4.81 -1.28 -13.17
CA LEU A 106 -3.91 -0.69 -12.18
C LEU A 106 -4.59 0.49 -11.50
N PHE A 107 -4.68 0.46 -10.18
CA PHE A 107 -5.18 1.54 -9.35
C PHE A 107 -4.10 1.97 -8.34
N LEU A 108 -3.83 3.26 -8.31
CA LEU A 108 -3.00 3.93 -7.31
C LEU A 108 -3.83 5.03 -6.65
N GLY A 109 -3.96 5.00 -5.34
CA GLY A 109 -4.63 6.06 -4.61
C GLY A 109 -3.78 7.34 -4.53
N TYR A 110 -4.42 8.51 -4.57
CA TYR A 110 -3.73 9.78 -4.33
C TYR A 110 -3.29 9.90 -2.87
N ASP A 111 -2.10 10.43 -2.63
CA ASP A 111 -1.57 10.68 -1.28
C ASP A 111 -2.35 11.83 -0.60
N ASP A 112 -2.45 12.92 -1.31
CA ASP A 112 -3.38 14.02 -1.12
C ASP A 112 -3.78 14.58 -2.50
N ASN A 113 -4.79 15.38 -2.60
CA ASN A 113 -5.19 15.96 -3.89
C ASN A 113 -4.33 17.16 -4.29
N SER A 114 -3.09 17.26 -3.82
CA SER A 114 -2.18 18.34 -4.09
C SER A 114 -1.04 17.93 -5.01
N PRO A 115 -0.46 18.88 -5.78
CA PRO A 115 0.77 18.65 -6.53
C PRO A 115 1.94 18.26 -5.64
N ILE A 116 2.84 17.43 -6.15
CA ILE A 116 4.08 17.03 -5.47
C ILE A 116 4.84 18.23 -4.90
N ALA A 117 4.88 19.36 -5.63
CA ALA A 117 5.55 20.58 -5.17
C ALA A 117 4.92 21.22 -3.92
N ASN A 118 3.66 20.94 -3.61
CA ASN A 118 2.95 21.52 -2.47
C ASN A 118 3.12 20.67 -1.19
N ASN A 119 3.71 19.49 -1.30
CA ASN A 119 4.01 18.61 -0.18
C ASN A 119 5.54 18.48 -0.04
N GLU A 120 6.09 18.97 1.08
CA GLU A 120 7.53 19.02 1.30
C GLU A 120 8.16 17.61 1.30
N TRP A 121 7.49 16.65 1.93
CA TRP A 121 7.96 15.27 2.00
C TRP A 121 8.06 14.62 0.60
N ASN A 122 7.00 14.75 -0.23
CA ASN A 122 7.01 14.26 -1.61
C ASN A 122 8.05 15.00 -2.47
N THR A 123 8.17 16.31 -2.29
CA THR A 123 9.17 17.14 -2.97
C THR A 123 10.58 16.67 -2.67
N GLN A 124 10.91 16.48 -1.39
CA GLN A 124 12.23 16.04 -0.96
C GLN A 124 12.56 14.65 -1.48
N ALA A 125 11.62 13.70 -1.39
CA ALA A 125 11.79 12.34 -1.88
C ALA A 125 12.10 12.29 -3.39
N VAL A 126 11.34 13.04 -4.20
CA VAL A 126 11.60 13.12 -5.67
C VAL A 126 12.90 13.82 -5.97
N LYS A 127 13.25 14.92 -5.30
CA LYS A 127 14.52 15.64 -5.53
C LYS A 127 15.73 14.79 -5.15
N THR A 128 15.62 13.98 -4.10
CA THR A 128 16.73 13.11 -3.68
C THR A 128 16.87 11.90 -4.58
N GLY A 129 15.80 11.16 -4.81
CA GLY A 129 15.84 9.92 -5.58
C GLY A 129 15.92 10.13 -7.09
N TYR A 130 15.26 11.16 -7.60
CA TYR A 130 15.06 11.39 -9.04
C TYR A 130 15.18 12.86 -9.42
N PRO A 131 16.30 13.54 -9.13
CA PRO A 131 16.45 14.99 -9.30
C PRO A 131 16.19 15.47 -10.74
N SER A 132 16.60 14.70 -11.74
CA SER A 132 16.38 15.01 -13.17
C SER A 132 14.90 14.98 -13.57
N LEU A 133 14.06 14.25 -12.83
CA LEU A 133 12.63 14.11 -13.12
C LEU A 133 11.75 15.10 -12.33
N TYR A 134 12.30 15.77 -11.32
CA TYR A 134 11.51 16.68 -10.46
C TYR A 134 10.76 17.74 -11.26
N LYS A 135 11.42 18.36 -12.25
CA LYS A 135 10.80 19.41 -13.10
C LYS A 135 9.54 18.89 -13.84
N LYS A 136 9.53 17.61 -14.22
CA LYS A 136 8.40 16.96 -14.91
C LYS A 136 7.28 16.55 -13.95
N LEU A 137 7.65 16.21 -12.73
CA LEU A 137 6.71 15.64 -11.74
C LEU A 137 6.13 16.68 -10.77
N LYS A 138 6.79 17.78 -10.49
CA LYS A 138 6.43 18.75 -9.45
C LYS A 138 4.97 19.24 -9.48
N ASN A 139 4.37 19.35 -10.68
CA ASN A 139 3.00 19.81 -10.88
C ASN A 139 2.00 18.64 -11.01
N LYS A 140 2.42 17.40 -10.75
CA LYS A 140 1.58 16.21 -10.77
C LYS A 140 1.08 15.89 -9.37
N ILE A 141 -0.12 15.33 -9.25
CA ILE A 141 -0.67 14.86 -7.98
C ILE A 141 0.16 13.65 -7.53
N ALA A 142 0.51 13.58 -6.24
CA ALA A 142 1.24 12.46 -5.68
C ALA A 142 0.33 11.23 -5.50
N PHE A 143 0.80 10.07 -5.97
CA PHE A 143 0.22 8.77 -5.61
C PHE A 143 0.89 8.24 -4.35
N ASN A 144 0.12 7.56 -3.51
CA ASN A 144 0.61 6.88 -2.32
C ASN A 144 1.00 5.43 -2.64
N ALA A 145 2.06 4.93 -1.99
CA ALA A 145 2.60 3.59 -2.21
C ALA A 145 1.99 2.51 -1.30
N GLY A 146 1.18 2.88 -0.32
CA GLY A 146 0.71 1.95 0.73
C GLY A 146 -0.45 1.06 0.32
N VAL A 147 -1.22 1.44 -0.72
CA VAL A 147 -2.29 0.59 -1.30
C VAL A 147 -2.22 0.67 -2.82
N ILE A 148 -1.97 -0.48 -3.44
CA ILE A 148 -1.87 -0.63 -4.90
C ILE A 148 -2.75 -1.81 -5.30
N ILE A 149 -3.68 -1.60 -6.24
CA ILE A 149 -4.63 -2.63 -6.68
C ILE A 149 -4.50 -2.81 -8.18
N GLY A 150 -4.59 -4.05 -8.65
CA GLY A 150 -4.55 -4.29 -10.09
C GLY A 150 -4.59 -5.77 -10.48
N LYS A 151 -4.50 -6.01 -11.78
CA LYS A 151 -4.28 -7.36 -12.32
C LYS A 151 -2.90 -7.88 -11.95
N GLY A 152 -2.80 -9.15 -11.56
CA GLY A 152 -1.56 -9.76 -11.09
C GLY A 152 -0.42 -9.63 -12.10
N LYS A 153 -0.65 -9.85 -13.38
CA LYS A 153 0.35 -9.65 -14.42
C LYS A 153 0.94 -8.23 -14.42
N ILE A 154 0.07 -7.24 -14.37
CA ILE A 154 0.48 -5.82 -14.37
C ILE A 154 1.21 -5.47 -13.09
N LEU A 155 0.72 -5.98 -11.95
CA LEU A 155 1.36 -5.75 -10.64
C LEU A 155 2.74 -6.41 -10.55
N ALA A 156 2.92 -7.60 -11.09
CA ALA A 156 4.24 -8.26 -11.12
C ALA A 156 5.25 -7.41 -11.89
N GLU A 157 4.89 -6.94 -13.10
CA GLU A 157 5.74 -6.04 -13.88
C GLU A 157 5.99 -4.71 -13.17
N PHE A 158 4.95 -4.10 -12.59
CA PHE A 158 5.06 -2.83 -11.86
C PHE A 158 5.99 -2.95 -10.65
N PHE A 159 5.93 -4.05 -9.92
CA PHE A 159 6.76 -4.28 -8.75
C PHE A 159 8.21 -4.59 -9.11
N ASP A 160 8.45 -5.31 -10.18
CA ASP A 160 9.80 -5.51 -10.71
C ASP A 160 10.42 -4.18 -11.17
N ASP A 161 9.69 -3.38 -11.93
CA ASP A 161 10.14 -2.04 -12.35
C ASP A 161 10.38 -1.12 -11.13
N HIS A 162 9.52 -1.18 -10.13
CA HIS A 162 9.67 -0.41 -8.89
C HIS A 162 10.96 -0.79 -8.15
N TYR A 163 11.23 -2.10 -8.04
CA TYR A 163 12.45 -2.60 -7.43
C TYR A 163 13.70 -2.16 -8.19
N GLU A 164 13.74 -2.38 -9.50
CA GLU A 164 14.89 -2.04 -10.35
C GLU A 164 15.15 -0.52 -10.39
N LEU A 165 14.09 0.28 -10.52
CA LEU A 165 14.21 1.73 -10.53
C LEU A 165 14.69 2.27 -9.17
N GLY A 166 14.23 1.66 -8.07
CA GLY A 166 14.70 1.96 -6.73
C GLY A 166 16.19 1.66 -6.56
N LEU A 167 16.64 0.47 -6.99
CA LEU A 167 18.07 0.11 -6.96
C LEU A 167 18.94 1.13 -7.70
N ASN A 168 18.50 1.54 -8.88
CA ASN A 168 19.22 2.49 -9.71
C ASN A 168 19.28 3.92 -9.12
N SER A 169 18.43 4.24 -8.14
CA SER A 169 18.51 5.51 -7.40
C SER A 169 19.70 5.59 -6.45
N GLY A 170 20.25 4.43 -6.03
CA GLY A 170 21.36 4.34 -5.08
C GLY A 170 20.96 4.51 -3.60
N TYR A 171 19.67 4.71 -3.29
CA TYR A 171 19.16 5.00 -1.92
C TYR A 171 18.32 3.89 -1.30
N THR A 172 18.52 2.65 -1.72
CA THR A 172 17.77 1.50 -1.20
C THR A 172 18.44 0.79 -0.02
N ASN A 173 19.59 1.27 0.45
CA ASN A 173 20.31 0.71 1.55
C ASN A 173 19.52 0.83 2.86
N ILE A 174 19.48 -0.25 3.66
CA ILE A 174 18.80 -0.26 4.97
C ILE A 174 19.40 0.76 5.94
N SER A 175 20.72 0.97 5.90
CA SER A 175 21.41 1.89 6.82
C SER A 175 21.16 3.36 6.54
N GLU A 176 20.84 3.70 5.29
CA GLU A 176 20.61 5.09 4.86
C GLU A 176 19.41 5.18 3.89
N PRO A 177 18.21 4.80 4.31
CA PRO A 177 17.07 4.87 3.44
C PRO A 177 16.67 6.33 3.18
N CYS A 178 16.41 6.68 1.93
CA CYS A 178 15.76 7.96 1.61
C CYS A 178 14.27 7.87 1.98
N PRO A 179 13.78 8.63 2.97
CA PRO A 179 12.36 8.63 3.30
C PRO A 179 11.50 8.99 2.09
N GLY A 180 10.46 8.19 1.81
CA GLY A 180 9.54 8.41 0.70
C GLY A 180 10.05 8.03 -0.68
N LEU A 181 11.24 7.43 -0.77
CA LEU A 181 11.77 6.99 -2.05
C LEU A 181 10.86 5.97 -2.74
N ASP A 182 10.29 5.04 -2.00
CA ASP A 182 9.32 4.06 -2.52
C ASP A 182 8.10 4.75 -3.14
N GLN A 183 7.55 5.76 -2.48
CA GLN A 183 6.43 6.54 -3.01
C GLN A 183 6.85 7.38 -4.22
N SER A 184 8.02 8.00 -4.21
CA SER A 184 8.50 8.73 -5.38
C SER A 184 8.79 7.81 -6.56
N THR A 185 9.24 6.58 -6.33
CA THR A 185 9.39 5.54 -7.37
C THR A 185 8.04 5.18 -8.00
N VAL A 186 7.00 4.98 -7.17
CA VAL A 186 5.62 4.79 -7.65
C VAL A 186 5.21 5.96 -8.55
N ASN A 187 5.47 7.20 -8.14
CA ASN A 187 5.10 8.39 -8.92
C ASN A 187 5.86 8.49 -10.25
N VAL A 188 7.15 8.14 -10.28
CA VAL A 188 7.92 8.09 -11.53
C VAL A 188 7.32 7.09 -12.50
N LEU A 189 7.02 5.88 -12.05
CA LEU A 189 6.41 4.83 -12.87
C LEU A 189 5.00 5.20 -13.34
N ALA A 190 4.18 5.74 -12.44
CA ALA A 190 2.81 6.16 -12.72
C ALA A 190 2.74 7.22 -13.82
N TYR A 191 3.64 8.19 -13.82
CA TYR A 191 3.65 9.26 -14.80
C TYR A 191 4.53 8.99 -16.05
N SER A 192 5.14 7.81 -16.13
CA SER A 192 5.92 7.35 -17.28
C SER A 192 5.32 6.09 -17.92
N LYS A 193 5.85 4.93 -17.59
CA LYS A 193 5.52 3.64 -18.21
C LYS A 193 4.05 3.24 -18.06
N TYR A 194 3.46 3.47 -16.87
CA TYR A 194 2.12 2.98 -16.52
C TYR A 194 1.00 4.02 -16.65
N LYS A 195 1.32 5.20 -17.15
CA LYS A 195 0.35 6.30 -17.29
C LYS A 195 -0.92 5.91 -18.05
N HIS A 196 -0.81 5.07 -19.06
CA HIS A 196 -1.91 4.64 -19.92
C HIS A 196 -2.89 3.67 -19.23
N LEU A 197 -2.48 3.04 -18.13
CA LEU A 197 -3.31 2.11 -17.35
C LEU A 197 -4.06 2.81 -16.20
N LEU A 198 -3.62 4.02 -15.81
CA LEU A 198 -4.17 4.70 -14.66
C LEU A 198 -5.41 5.51 -15.02
N SER A 199 -6.46 5.32 -14.24
CA SER A 199 -7.58 6.25 -14.22
C SER A 199 -7.21 7.42 -13.30
N PHE A 200 -6.95 8.59 -13.88
CA PHE A 200 -6.75 9.84 -13.13
C PHE A 200 -8.10 10.45 -12.64
N LYS A 201 -9.13 9.63 -12.52
CA LYS A 201 -10.41 10.01 -11.94
C LYS A 201 -10.31 9.93 -10.42
N GLU A 202 -11.33 10.47 -9.76
CA GLU A 202 -11.42 10.55 -8.30
C GLU A 202 -10.98 9.28 -7.57
N ASN A 203 -10.39 9.48 -6.40
CA ASN A 203 -9.92 8.45 -5.50
C ASN A 203 -11.13 7.77 -4.81
N LYS A 204 -11.79 6.86 -5.51
CA LYS A 204 -13.09 6.29 -5.08
C LYS A 204 -12.99 5.05 -4.18
N TYR A 205 -11.82 4.44 -4.10
CA TYR A 205 -11.65 3.18 -3.35
C TYR A 205 -10.85 3.35 -2.08
N VAL A 206 -9.82 4.18 -2.10
CA VAL A 206 -8.85 4.31 -1.00
C VAL A 206 -8.78 5.76 -0.56
N LEU A 207 -8.97 6.01 0.73
CA LEU A 207 -8.73 7.31 1.34
C LEU A 207 -7.42 7.29 2.12
N HIS A 208 -6.44 8.07 1.67
CA HIS A 208 -5.21 8.31 2.41
C HIS A 208 -5.42 9.49 3.37
N MET A 209 -5.32 9.22 4.67
CA MET A 209 -5.78 10.14 5.71
C MET A 209 -4.66 10.98 6.36
N ALA A 210 -3.39 10.70 6.04
CA ALA A 210 -2.27 11.34 6.71
C ALA A 210 -2.23 12.87 6.57
N ASN A 211 -2.64 13.36 5.42
CA ASN A 211 -2.56 14.77 5.01
C ASN A 211 -3.94 15.46 4.98
N LEU A 212 -4.97 14.83 5.56
CA LEU A 212 -6.32 15.38 5.62
C LEU A 212 -6.50 16.18 6.91
N ASP A 213 -6.20 17.45 6.88
CA ASP A 213 -6.48 18.36 7.99
C ASP A 213 -7.93 18.89 7.90
N ASN A 214 -8.65 18.87 9.04
CA ASN A 214 -10.01 19.45 9.16
C ASN A 214 -11.09 18.90 8.21
N THR A 215 -10.95 17.64 7.77
CA THR A 215 -11.95 17.00 6.92
C THR A 215 -13.22 16.70 7.72
N GLU A 216 -14.39 17.05 7.18
CA GLU A 216 -15.69 16.71 7.77
C GLU A 216 -15.96 15.20 7.64
N GLU A 217 -16.68 14.61 8.61
CA GLU A 217 -16.99 13.16 8.60
C GLU A 217 -17.70 12.72 7.32
N SER A 218 -18.57 13.57 6.74
CA SER A 218 -19.25 13.31 5.47
C SER A 218 -18.30 13.07 4.28
N GLN A 219 -17.11 13.66 4.32
CA GLN A 219 -16.08 13.48 3.30
C GLN A 219 -15.26 12.20 3.51
N LEU A 220 -15.37 11.58 4.68
CA LEU A 220 -14.69 10.33 5.00
C LEU A 220 -15.52 9.09 4.63
N GLU A 221 -16.80 9.27 4.25
CA GLU A 221 -17.69 8.16 3.95
C GLU A 221 -17.48 7.58 2.55
N GLY A 222 -17.87 6.32 2.39
CA GLY A 222 -18.00 5.69 1.06
C GLY A 222 -16.79 4.91 0.58
N TYR A 223 -15.62 5.09 1.17
CA TYR A 223 -14.41 4.39 0.76
C TYR A 223 -14.40 2.92 1.18
N TYR A 224 -13.66 2.11 0.42
CA TYR A 224 -13.43 0.69 0.72
C TYR A 224 -12.31 0.49 1.72
N ILE A 225 -11.26 1.31 1.62
CA ILE A 225 -10.03 1.20 2.39
C ILE A 225 -9.63 2.57 2.93
N TYR A 226 -9.33 2.63 4.21
CA TYR A 226 -8.71 3.79 4.86
C TYR A 226 -7.25 3.47 5.16
N HIS A 227 -6.35 4.34 4.71
CA HIS A 227 -4.92 4.19 4.90
C HIS A 227 -4.35 5.36 5.69
N GLN A 228 -3.36 5.10 6.56
CA GLN A 228 -2.69 6.09 7.42
C GLN A 228 -3.65 6.82 8.40
N TYR A 229 -4.75 6.17 8.77
CA TYR A 229 -5.77 6.73 9.68
C TYR A 229 -5.24 6.94 11.11
N GLU A 230 -4.18 6.25 11.51
CA GLU A 230 -3.60 6.35 12.86
C GLU A 230 -2.80 7.63 13.11
N ARG A 231 -2.45 8.38 12.05
CA ARG A 231 -1.63 9.59 12.16
C ARG A 231 -2.38 10.80 12.73
N ASN A 232 -3.71 10.77 12.69
CA ASN A 232 -4.57 11.81 13.26
C ASN A 232 -5.57 11.19 14.24
N LYS A 233 -5.70 11.78 15.44
CA LYS A 233 -6.60 11.27 16.49
C LYS A 233 -8.06 11.20 16.05
N LYS A 234 -8.57 12.24 15.38
CA LYS A 234 -9.95 12.26 14.85
C LYS A 234 -10.19 11.16 13.83
N HIS A 235 -9.25 10.94 12.91
CA HIS A 235 -9.32 9.90 11.91
C HIS A 235 -9.29 8.50 12.54
N LYS A 236 -8.45 8.31 13.55
CA LYS A 236 -8.41 7.06 14.32
C LYS A 236 -9.75 6.81 15.02
N GLU A 237 -10.32 7.81 15.68
CA GLU A 237 -11.62 7.72 16.34
C GLU A 237 -12.73 7.41 15.34
N TYR A 238 -12.76 8.08 14.18
CA TYR A 238 -13.71 7.81 13.11
C TYR A 238 -13.66 6.34 12.66
N VAL A 239 -12.47 5.83 12.29
CA VAL A 239 -12.28 4.46 11.83
C VAL A 239 -12.64 3.43 12.92
N VAL A 240 -12.31 3.71 14.19
CA VAL A 240 -12.71 2.86 15.33
C VAL A 240 -14.23 2.80 15.49
N ASN A 241 -14.93 3.89 15.23
CA ASN A 241 -16.39 3.95 15.34
C ASN A 241 -17.11 3.27 14.16
N LEU A 242 -16.48 3.13 12.99
CA LEU A 242 -17.03 2.32 11.89
C LEU A 242 -17.27 0.86 12.35
N ASN A 243 -16.33 0.30 13.14
CA ASN A 243 -16.48 -1.03 13.70
C ASN A 243 -17.71 -1.17 14.60
N LYS A 244 -18.12 -0.12 15.32
CA LYS A 244 -19.26 -0.18 16.23
C LYS A 244 -20.61 -0.09 15.52
N LYS A 245 -20.65 0.61 14.37
CA LYS A 245 -21.88 0.76 13.57
C LYS A 245 -22.25 -0.49 12.77
N SER A 246 -21.32 -1.39 12.49
CA SER A 246 -21.57 -2.64 11.77
C SER A 246 -22.17 -3.76 12.63
N TYR A 247 -22.40 -3.53 13.93
CA TYR A 247 -23.02 -4.49 14.86
C TYR A 247 -24.47 -4.12 15.24
N ILE A 248 -25.11 -3.15 14.59
CA ILE A 248 -26.51 -2.76 14.75
C ILE A 248 -27.25 -3.06 13.46
#